data_1704844da7e6b72bef97cde15caae370
#
_entry.id   1704844da7e6b72bef97cde15caae370
#
_cell.length_a   1.000
_cell.length_b   1.000
_cell.length_c   1.000
_cell.angle_alpha   90.00
_cell.angle_beta   90.00
_cell.angle_gamma   90.00
#
_symmetry.space_group_name_H-M   'P 1'
#
loop_
_entity.id
_entity.type
_entity.pdbx_description
1 polymer ?
#
loop_
_entity_poly.entity_id
_entity_poly.type
_entity_poly.pdbx_seq_one_letter_code
_entity_poly.pdbx_strand_id
1 'polypeptide(L)'
;GNAGSGKSVVCKKLLKGKEYVLVTRAENLSTGKKVNELWDCDVEDAILWLENKPLYIFIDAIEFIADCGDNAFTLLQEIYRLADKYSNVYIITSCRTTDSSAFMKINTKYRIKTYEIPDLTKDEIDKVAKSYPIILSLQQNKKYSDLLCVPFYLNLIVSGGFVEENINDENNFRNLIWERIICLKDKCKKYGVLQSDVRKTVERIVFERASRFVV
;
A
#
# COMPACT_ATOMS: atom_id res chain seq x y z
N GLY A 1 0.08 -3.89 9.28
CA GLY A 1 1.25 -4.64 8.74
C GLY A 1 2.31 -3.71 8.18
N ASN A 2 3.52 -4.24 7.98
CA ASN A 2 4.68 -3.51 7.46
C ASN A 2 4.48 -2.99 6.02
N ALA A 3 5.39 -2.14 5.54
CA ALA A 3 5.43 -1.75 4.13
C ALA A 3 5.61 -3.02 3.26
N GLY A 4 4.82 -3.14 2.19
CA GLY A 4 4.91 -4.31 1.30
C GLY A 4 4.20 -5.58 1.78
N SER A 5 3.55 -5.58 2.96
CA SER A 5 2.82 -6.75 3.50
C SER A 5 1.54 -7.12 2.72
N GLY A 6 1.19 -6.39 1.66
CA GLY A 6 0.04 -6.72 0.82
C GLY A 6 -1.31 -6.15 1.33
N LYS A 7 -1.31 -5.16 2.23
CA LYS A 7 -2.54 -4.53 2.78
C LYS A 7 -3.58 -4.20 1.72
N SER A 8 -3.20 -3.43 0.72
CA SER A 8 -4.10 -3.02 -0.37
C SER A 8 -4.65 -4.22 -1.16
N VAL A 9 -3.86 -5.29 -1.30
CA VAL A 9 -4.29 -6.54 -1.97
C VAL A 9 -5.32 -7.27 -1.13
N VAL A 10 -5.10 -7.38 0.18
CA VAL A 10 -6.04 -8.00 1.12
C VAL A 10 -7.36 -7.22 1.14
N CYS A 11 -7.30 -5.89 1.26
CA CYS A 11 -8.50 -5.04 1.23
C CYS A 11 -9.26 -5.19 -0.09
N LYS A 12 -8.58 -5.19 -1.25
CA LYS A 12 -9.22 -5.45 -2.54
C LYS A 12 -9.89 -6.81 -2.62
N LYS A 13 -9.27 -7.86 -2.04
CA LYS A 13 -9.87 -9.20 -1.97
C LYS A 13 -11.10 -9.24 -1.06
N LEU A 14 -11.08 -8.56 0.09
CA LEU A 14 -12.22 -8.45 1.00
C LEU A 14 -13.41 -7.73 0.35
N LEU A 15 -13.13 -6.75 -0.51
CA LEU A 15 -14.13 -5.98 -1.23
C LEU A 15 -14.62 -6.65 -2.50
N LYS A 16 -13.90 -7.69 -2.98
CA LYS A 16 -14.31 -8.44 -4.17
C LYS A 16 -15.69 -9.10 -3.94
N GLY A 17 -16.62 -8.80 -4.83
CA GLY A 17 -18.01 -9.31 -4.74
C GLY A 17 -18.92 -8.45 -3.85
N LYS A 18 -18.44 -7.35 -3.28
CA LYS A 18 -19.29 -6.32 -2.69
C LYS A 18 -19.86 -5.45 -3.81
N GLU A 19 -21.16 -5.18 -3.75
CA GLU A 19 -21.87 -4.49 -4.83
C GLU A 19 -21.58 -2.99 -4.83
N TYR A 20 -21.50 -2.39 -3.62
CA TYR A 20 -21.31 -0.95 -3.46
C TYR A 20 -20.02 -0.66 -2.69
N VAL A 21 -19.04 -0.13 -3.41
CA VAL A 21 -17.71 0.16 -2.87
C VAL A 21 -17.20 1.50 -3.39
N LEU A 22 -16.84 2.38 -2.49
CA LEU A 22 -16.11 3.60 -2.78
C LEU A 22 -14.65 3.42 -2.37
N VAL A 23 -13.73 3.78 -3.25
CA VAL A 23 -12.28 3.62 -3.02
C VAL A 23 -11.58 4.94 -3.20
N THR A 24 -10.72 5.29 -2.26
CA THR A 24 -9.80 6.43 -2.39
C THR A 24 -8.46 6.11 -1.76
N ARG A 25 -7.47 6.97 -2.00
CA ARG A 25 -6.18 6.97 -1.32
C ARG A 25 -6.10 8.17 -0.39
N ALA A 26 -5.36 8.05 0.69
CA ALA A 26 -5.19 9.13 1.64
C ALA A 26 -4.68 10.42 1.00
N GLU A 27 -3.79 10.32 0.00
CA GLU A 27 -3.24 11.47 -0.71
C GLU A 27 -4.33 12.31 -1.42
N ASN A 28 -5.42 11.68 -1.85
CA ASN A 28 -6.52 12.38 -2.50
C ASN A 28 -7.31 13.27 -1.52
N LEU A 29 -7.23 12.99 -0.22
CA LEU A 29 -7.87 13.80 0.81
C LEU A 29 -7.19 15.18 0.98
N SER A 30 -5.96 15.33 0.52
CA SER A 30 -5.21 16.59 0.59
C SER A 30 -5.63 17.63 -0.43
N THR A 31 -6.45 17.27 -1.41
CA THR A 31 -6.77 18.12 -2.56
C THR A 31 -7.79 19.23 -2.27
N GLY A 32 -8.22 19.41 -1.02
CA GLY A 32 -9.22 20.41 -0.62
C GLY A 32 -10.65 20.13 -1.10
N LYS A 33 -10.88 18.95 -1.67
CA LYS A 33 -12.19 18.51 -2.15
C LYS A 33 -13.12 18.23 -0.96
N LYS A 34 -14.42 18.36 -1.20
CA LYS A 34 -15.46 17.85 -0.29
C LYS A 34 -15.64 16.35 -0.49
N VAL A 35 -16.32 15.66 0.46
CA VAL A 35 -16.60 14.22 0.36
C VAL A 35 -17.23 13.84 -0.98
N ASN A 36 -18.22 14.63 -1.43
CA ASN A 36 -18.92 14.39 -2.70
C ASN A 36 -18.02 14.52 -3.94
N GLU A 37 -16.98 15.35 -3.86
CA GLU A 37 -16.05 15.56 -4.98
C GLU A 37 -14.99 14.45 -5.08
N LEU A 38 -14.81 13.64 -4.03
CA LEU A 38 -13.86 12.50 -4.07
C LEU A 38 -14.33 11.39 -5.02
N TRP A 39 -15.63 11.25 -5.17
CA TRP A 39 -16.24 10.17 -5.97
C TRP A 39 -17.23 10.68 -7.02
N ASP A 40 -17.24 11.98 -7.28
CA ASP A 40 -18.12 12.64 -8.25
C ASP A 40 -19.62 12.30 -8.05
N CYS A 41 -20.04 12.09 -6.79
CA CYS A 41 -21.43 11.79 -6.43
C CYS A 41 -21.78 12.38 -5.07
N ASP A 42 -23.09 12.61 -4.84
CA ASP A 42 -23.58 12.88 -3.49
C ASP A 42 -23.60 11.57 -2.70
N VAL A 43 -22.66 11.47 -1.74
CA VAL A 43 -22.46 10.24 -0.97
C VAL A 43 -23.63 10.00 -0.01
N GLU A 44 -24.21 11.04 0.58
CA GLU A 44 -25.37 10.88 1.47
C GLU A 44 -26.60 10.44 0.69
N ASP A 45 -26.87 11.05 -0.46
CA ASP A 45 -27.98 10.63 -1.34
C ASP A 45 -27.79 9.18 -1.81
N ALA A 46 -26.56 8.80 -2.16
CA ALA A 46 -26.23 7.41 -2.51
C ALA A 46 -26.51 6.44 -1.35
N ILE A 47 -26.13 6.79 -0.11
CA ILE A 47 -26.40 5.97 1.07
C ILE A 47 -27.93 5.81 1.29
N LEU A 48 -28.69 6.88 1.16
CA LEU A 48 -30.14 6.86 1.30
C LEU A 48 -30.80 6.01 0.22
N TRP A 49 -30.34 6.13 -1.03
CA TRP A 49 -30.82 5.32 -2.14
C TRP A 49 -30.55 3.83 -1.96
N LEU A 50 -29.42 3.49 -1.33
CA LEU A 50 -29.07 2.10 -1.01
C LEU A 50 -29.97 1.48 0.07
N GLU A 51 -30.80 2.26 0.76
CA GLU A 51 -31.63 1.85 1.88
C GLU A 51 -30.80 1.14 2.97
N ASN A 52 -30.94 -0.19 3.07
CA ASN A 52 -30.19 -0.99 4.06
C ASN A 52 -29.05 -1.80 3.44
N LYS A 53 -28.77 -1.65 2.14
CA LYS A 53 -27.65 -2.35 1.51
C LYS A 53 -26.31 -1.76 1.96
N PRO A 54 -25.31 -2.61 2.25
CA PRO A 54 -24.04 -2.16 2.78
C PRO A 54 -23.22 -1.37 1.76
N LEU A 55 -22.78 -0.18 2.14
CA LEU A 55 -21.77 0.61 1.44
C LEU A 55 -20.42 0.44 2.12
N TYR A 56 -19.41 0.07 1.36
CA TYR A 56 -18.03 -0.04 1.84
C TYR A 56 -17.19 1.12 1.32
N ILE A 57 -16.56 1.87 2.22
CA ILE A 57 -15.65 2.96 1.88
C ILE A 57 -14.22 2.51 2.23
N PHE A 58 -13.36 2.35 1.25
CA PHE A 58 -11.98 1.96 1.45
C PHE A 58 -11.04 3.14 1.24
N ILE A 59 -10.24 3.45 2.27
CA ILE A 59 -9.21 4.49 2.24
C ILE A 59 -7.84 3.80 2.38
N ASP A 60 -7.06 3.79 1.30
CA ASP A 60 -5.74 3.16 1.28
C ASP A 60 -4.66 4.10 1.78
N ALA A 61 -3.67 3.54 2.51
CA ALA A 61 -2.47 4.21 2.98
C ALA A 61 -2.74 5.45 3.86
N ILE A 62 -3.58 5.28 4.89
CA ILE A 62 -4.06 6.37 5.75
C ILE A 62 -2.92 7.07 6.53
N GLU A 63 -1.76 6.46 6.65
CA GLU A 63 -0.56 7.05 7.24
C GLU A 63 -0.13 8.36 6.56
N PHE A 64 -0.43 8.51 5.27
CA PHE A 64 -0.08 9.74 4.53
C PHE A 64 -0.92 10.95 4.90
N ILE A 65 -2.02 10.78 5.64
CA ILE A 65 -2.84 11.91 6.09
C ILE A 65 -2.06 12.89 6.95
N ALA A 66 -1.13 12.40 7.77
CA ALA A 66 -0.29 13.26 8.59
C ALA A 66 0.55 14.25 7.77
N ASP A 67 0.89 13.88 6.54
CA ASP A 67 1.66 14.72 5.61
C ASP A 67 0.77 15.63 4.75
N CYS A 68 -0.56 15.44 4.80
CA CYS A 68 -1.52 16.10 3.91
C CYS A 68 -2.16 17.37 4.50
N GLY A 69 -1.87 17.72 5.76
CA GLY A 69 -2.39 18.90 6.44
C GLY A 69 -3.81 18.77 7.00
N ASP A 70 -4.29 19.84 7.63
CA ASP A 70 -5.53 19.83 8.44
C ASP A 70 -6.80 19.54 7.61
N ASN A 71 -6.83 19.94 6.35
CA ASN A 71 -7.98 19.68 5.47
C ASN A 71 -8.22 18.19 5.26
N ALA A 72 -7.15 17.38 5.14
CA ALA A 72 -7.26 15.94 4.97
C ALA A 72 -7.84 15.26 6.21
N PHE A 73 -7.47 15.75 7.41
CA PHE A 73 -8.06 15.27 8.67
C PHE A 73 -9.53 15.61 8.78
N THR A 74 -9.92 16.84 8.40
CA THR A 74 -11.31 17.26 8.41
C THR A 74 -12.15 16.39 7.51
N LEU A 75 -11.68 16.15 6.28
CA LEU A 75 -12.37 15.32 5.31
C LEU A 75 -12.47 13.84 5.77
N LEU A 76 -11.41 13.32 6.37
CA LEU A 76 -11.44 11.98 6.98
C LEU A 76 -12.49 11.89 8.10
N GLN A 77 -12.57 12.91 8.96
CA GLN A 77 -13.58 12.95 10.02
C GLN A 77 -15.01 13.02 9.46
N GLU A 78 -15.22 13.74 8.37
CA GLU A 78 -16.51 13.76 7.67
C GLU A 78 -16.87 12.36 7.16
N ILE A 79 -15.92 11.63 6.56
CA ILE A 79 -16.15 10.25 6.12
C ILE A 79 -16.50 9.34 7.30
N TYR A 80 -15.80 9.45 8.44
CA TYR A 80 -16.14 8.65 9.63
C TYR A 80 -17.52 8.98 10.20
N ARG A 81 -17.96 10.24 10.14
CA ARG A 81 -19.30 10.63 10.56
C ARG A 81 -20.41 9.94 9.75
N LEU A 82 -20.14 9.58 8.48
CA LEU A 82 -21.09 8.80 7.69
C LEU A 82 -21.34 7.42 8.33
N ALA A 83 -20.30 6.74 8.82
CA ALA A 83 -20.47 5.45 9.49
C ALA A 83 -21.13 5.56 10.88
N ASP A 84 -21.00 6.71 11.55
CA ASP A 84 -21.76 6.97 12.79
C ASP A 84 -23.23 7.28 12.52
N LYS A 85 -23.52 7.98 11.42
CA LYS A 85 -24.88 8.40 11.05
C LYS A 85 -25.68 7.28 10.39
N TYR A 86 -25.02 6.41 9.62
CA TYR A 86 -25.68 5.38 8.82
C TYR A 86 -25.15 3.98 9.16
N SER A 87 -26.02 3.11 9.66
CA SER A 87 -25.65 1.74 10.11
C SER A 87 -25.23 0.80 8.99
N ASN A 88 -25.52 1.13 7.73
CA ASN A 88 -25.14 0.38 6.54
C ASN A 88 -23.81 0.85 5.90
N VAL A 89 -23.11 1.82 6.51
CA VAL A 89 -21.81 2.30 6.04
C VAL A 89 -20.67 1.65 6.80
N TYR A 90 -19.73 1.07 6.09
CA TYR A 90 -18.54 0.41 6.63
C TYR A 90 -17.28 1.05 6.09
N ILE A 91 -16.42 1.57 6.98
CA ILE A 91 -15.15 2.16 6.59
C ILE A 91 -14.02 1.16 6.83
N ILE A 92 -13.21 0.95 5.81
CA ILE A 92 -12.02 0.11 5.83
C ILE A 92 -10.83 1.00 5.52
N THR A 93 -9.81 0.96 6.37
CA THR A 93 -8.58 1.72 6.17
C THR A 93 -7.37 0.80 6.19
N SER A 94 -6.37 1.09 5.37
CA SER A 94 -5.06 0.45 5.46
C SER A 94 -4.05 1.41 6.09
N CYS A 95 -3.21 0.89 7.01
CA CYS A 95 -2.18 1.67 7.69
C CYS A 95 -0.92 0.83 7.90
N ARG A 96 0.25 1.48 7.96
CA ARG A 96 1.49 0.83 8.41
C ARG A 96 1.44 0.61 9.91
N THR A 97 2.06 -0.47 10.39
CA THR A 97 2.10 -0.79 11.82
C THR A 97 2.81 0.31 12.62
N THR A 98 3.89 0.86 12.06
CA THR A 98 4.67 1.95 12.67
C THR A 98 3.83 3.21 12.94
N ASP A 99 2.86 3.50 12.07
CA ASP A 99 2.10 4.73 12.09
C ASP A 99 0.71 4.55 12.74
N SER A 100 0.32 3.31 13.00
CA SER A 100 -1.00 2.96 13.53
C SER A 100 -1.26 3.57 14.91
N SER A 101 -0.25 3.66 15.79
CA SER A 101 -0.39 4.22 17.13
C SER A 101 -0.69 5.72 17.12
N ALA A 102 -0.07 6.48 16.21
CA ALA A 102 -0.34 7.90 16.04
C ALA A 102 -1.78 8.10 15.51
N PHE A 103 -2.17 7.29 14.54
CA PHE A 103 -3.50 7.33 13.95
C PHE A 103 -4.61 6.95 14.96
N MET A 104 -4.38 5.93 15.79
CA MET A 104 -5.33 5.50 16.83
C MET A 104 -5.55 6.58 17.89
N LYS A 105 -4.52 7.36 18.26
CA LYS A 105 -4.66 8.49 19.19
C LYS A 105 -5.57 9.61 18.65
N ILE A 106 -5.53 9.83 17.34
CA ILE A 106 -6.36 10.84 16.67
C ILE A 106 -7.82 10.39 16.61
N ASN A 107 -8.06 9.09 16.51
CA ASN A 107 -9.38 8.49 16.31
C ASN A 107 -9.96 7.80 17.56
N THR A 108 -9.63 8.25 18.77
CA THR A 108 -10.17 7.69 20.04
C THR A 108 -11.69 7.71 20.13
N LYS A 109 -12.36 8.51 19.29
CA LYS A 109 -13.81 8.70 19.27
C LYS A 109 -14.56 7.55 18.60
N TYR A 110 -13.90 6.78 17.72
CA TYR A 110 -14.53 5.75 16.89
C TYR A 110 -14.16 4.35 17.38
N ARG A 111 -15.10 3.40 17.29
CA ARG A 111 -14.81 1.98 17.55
C ARG A 111 -14.11 1.37 16.34
N ILE A 112 -12.76 1.38 16.36
CA ILE A 112 -11.95 0.81 15.30
C ILE A 112 -11.55 -0.61 15.67
N LYS A 113 -11.84 -1.56 14.78
CA LYS A 113 -11.37 -2.93 14.88
C LYS A 113 -10.12 -3.07 14.00
N THR A 114 -8.99 -3.35 14.63
CA THR A 114 -7.70 -3.46 13.96
C THR A 114 -7.35 -4.92 13.68
N TYR A 115 -6.89 -5.19 12.47
CA TYR A 115 -6.36 -6.48 12.05
C TYR A 115 -4.95 -6.30 11.53
N GLU A 116 -4.01 -7.07 12.05
CA GLU A 116 -2.67 -7.09 11.54
C GLU A 116 -2.54 -8.09 10.39
N ILE A 117 -1.86 -7.68 9.31
CA ILE A 117 -1.50 -8.56 8.21
C ILE A 117 -0.06 -8.99 8.46
N PRO A 118 0.17 -10.26 8.83
CA PRO A 118 1.50 -10.78 9.08
C PRO A 118 2.30 -10.92 7.78
N ASP A 119 3.60 -11.06 7.91
CA ASP A 119 4.45 -11.49 6.82
C ASP A 119 4.13 -12.96 6.45
N LEU A 120 4.55 -13.40 5.25
CA LEU A 120 4.32 -14.76 4.79
C LEU A 120 5.08 -15.76 5.65
N THR A 121 4.43 -16.87 5.93
CA THR A 121 5.05 -18.01 6.60
C THR A 121 5.95 -18.79 5.64
N LYS A 122 6.89 -19.56 6.20
CA LYS A 122 7.74 -20.44 5.40
C LYS A 122 6.93 -21.42 4.55
N ASP A 123 5.87 -22.00 5.10
CA ASP A 123 4.99 -22.94 4.39
C ASP A 123 4.28 -22.29 3.18
N GLU A 124 3.95 -21.00 3.28
CA GLU A 124 3.37 -20.27 2.17
C GLU A 124 4.39 -19.99 1.08
N ILE A 125 5.63 -19.66 1.46
CA ILE A 125 6.74 -19.47 0.52
C ILE A 125 7.08 -20.80 -0.17
N ASP A 126 7.11 -21.91 0.55
CA ASP A 126 7.39 -23.25 0.01
C ASP A 126 6.34 -23.68 -1.02
N LYS A 127 5.07 -23.27 -0.84
CA LYS A 127 4.03 -23.49 -1.85
C LYS A 127 4.32 -22.74 -3.15
N VAL A 128 4.79 -21.50 -3.07
CA VAL A 128 5.16 -20.70 -4.23
C VAL A 128 6.43 -21.23 -4.88
N ALA A 129 7.40 -21.68 -4.08
CA ALA A 129 8.67 -22.25 -4.53
C ALA A 129 8.49 -23.48 -5.44
N LYS A 130 7.42 -24.26 -5.25
CA LYS A 130 7.08 -25.39 -6.14
C LYS A 130 6.90 -24.98 -7.60
N SER A 131 6.41 -23.77 -7.84
CA SER A 131 6.20 -23.24 -9.18
C SER A 131 7.34 -22.34 -9.67
N TYR A 132 8.21 -21.91 -8.76
CA TYR A 132 9.31 -21.00 -9.04
C TYR A 132 10.60 -21.46 -8.37
N PRO A 133 11.40 -22.32 -9.04
CA PRO A 133 12.62 -22.93 -8.47
C PRO A 133 13.63 -21.92 -7.90
N ILE A 134 13.73 -20.72 -8.48
CA ILE A 134 14.60 -19.66 -7.98
C ILE A 134 14.34 -19.31 -6.50
N ILE A 135 13.10 -19.48 -6.03
CA ILE A 135 12.76 -19.21 -4.62
C ILE A 135 13.46 -20.22 -3.71
N LEU A 136 13.61 -21.48 -4.13
CA LEU A 136 14.33 -22.50 -3.37
C LEU A 136 15.79 -22.12 -3.18
N SER A 137 16.45 -21.64 -4.23
CA SER A 137 17.85 -21.20 -4.15
C SER A 137 18.00 -20.00 -3.21
N LEU A 138 17.08 -19.04 -3.27
CA LEU A 138 17.10 -17.87 -2.40
C LEU A 138 16.81 -18.22 -0.93
N GLN A 139 15.98 -19.21 -0.65
CA GLN A 139 15.68 -19.66 0.72
C GLN A 139 16.90 -20.26 1.44
N GLN A 140 17.88 -20.78 0.72
CA GLN A 140 19.11 -21.33 1.31
C GLN A 140 19.96 -20.25 1.98
N ASN A 141 19.82 -19.00 1.57
CA ASN A 141 20.48 -17.86 2.21
C ASN A 141 19.52 -17.19 3.17
N LYS A 142 19.87 -17.16 4.46
CA LYS A 142 19.03 -16.59 5.54
C LYS A 142 18.56 -15.16 5.24
N LYS A 143 19.43 -14.32 4.69
CA LYS A 143 19.08 -12.92 4.35
C LYS A 143 17.96 -12.82 3.32
N TYR A 144 18.00 -13.68 2.29
CA TYR A 144 16.95 -13.70 1.26
C TYR A 144 15.69 -14.36 1.77
N SER A 145 15.83 -15.39 2.62
CA SER A 145 14.70 -16.06 3.26
C SER A 145 13.82 -15.05 4.01
N ASP A 146 14.43 -14.12 4.78
CA ASP A 146 13.70 -13.10 5.50
C ASP A 146 13.00 -12.10 4.55
N LEU A 147 13.65 -11.75 3.44
CA LEU A 147 13.04 -10.88 2.42
C LEU A 147 11.86 -11.55 1.71
N LEU A 148 11.93 -12.85 1.46
CA LEU A 148 10.85 -13.62 0.83
C LEU A 148 9.58 -13.65 1.67
N CYS A 149 9.69 -13.49 3.00
CA CYS A 149 8.52 -13.39 3.89
C CYS A 149 7.68 -12.14 3.63
N VAL A 150 8.25 -11.10 3.01
CA VAL A 150 7.52 -9.89 2.63
C VAL A 150 6.87 -10.08 1.27
N PRO A 151 5.53 -10.07 1.15
CA PRO A 151 4.81 -10.33 -0.10
C PRO A 151 5.26 -9.50 -1.29
N PHE A 152 5.70 -8.27 -1.04
CA PHE A 152 6.22 -7.38 -2.08
C PHE A 152 7.46 -7.95 -2.78
N TYR A 153 8.45 -8.42 -2.01
CA TYR A 153 9.68 -8.96 -2.60
C TYR A 153 9.42 -10.31 -3.28
N LEU A 154 8.60 -11.17 -2.67
CA LEU A 154 8.21 -12.43 -3.29
C LEU A 154 7.51 -12.19 -4.64
N ASN A 155 6.53 -11.29 -4.69
CA ASN A 155 5.85 -10.94 -5.94
C ASN A 155 6.80 -10.37 -6.98
N LEU A 156 7.77 -9.56 -6.56
CA LEU A 156 8.77 -9.00 -7.45
C LEU A 156 9.61 -10.09 -8.12
N ILE A 157 10.06 -11.06 -7.35
CA ILE A 157 10.86 -12.19 -7.86
C ILE A 157 10.02 -13.02 -8.82
N VAL A 158 8.80 -13.35 -8.45
CA VAL A 158 7.87 -14.14 -9.26
C VAL A 158 7.50 -13.46 -10.57
N SER A 159 7.15 -12.16 -10.50
CA SER A 159 6.71 -11.39 -11.68
C SER A 159 7.88 -10.84 -12.52
N GLY A 160 9.05 -10.74 -11.92
CA GLY A 160 10.20 -10.09 -12.52
C GLY A 160 11.00 -10.97 -13.49
N GLY A 161 10.67 -12.27 -13.63
CA GLY A 161 11.43 -13.19 -14.49
C GLY A 161 12.91 -13.27 -14.06
N PHE A 162 13.17 -13.26 -12.76
CA PHE A 162 14.53 -13.47 -12.25
C PHE A 162 14.99 -14.88 -12.59
N VAL A 163 16.16 -14.99 -13.17
CA VAL A 163 16.82 -16.27 -13.48
C VAL A 163 17.94 -16.47 -12.44
N GLU A 164 18.19 -17.70 -12.02
CA GLU A 164 19.19 -18.03 -10.98
C GLU A 164 20.57 -17.42 -11.25
N GLU A 165 20.96 -17.34 -12.51
CA GLU A 165 22.26 -16.82 -12.97
C GLU A 165 22.49 -15.35 -12.60
N ASN A 166 21.44 -14.59 -12.27
CA ASN A 166 21.51 -13.17 -12.01
C ASN A 166 21.55 -12.78 -10.52
N ILE A 167 21.47 -13.75 -9.60
CA ILE A 167 21.46 -13.50 -8.16
C ILE A 167 22.60 -14.25 -7.49
N ASN A 168 23.82 -13.90 -7.84
CA ASN A 168 25.02 -14.54 -7.29
C ASN A 168 25.41 -13.98 -5.92
N ASP A 169 25.05 -12.73 -5.64
CA ASP A 169 25.35 -12.05 -4.39
C ASP A 169 24.26 -11.01 -3.99
N GLU A 170 24.38 -10.49 -2.78
CA GLU A 170 23.45 -9.49 -2.23
C GLU A 170 23.44 -8.18 -3.06
N ASN A 171 24.59 -7.78 -3.62
CA ASN A 171 24.69 -6.56 -4.38
C ASN A 171 23.95 -6.70 -5.72
N ASN A 172 24.07 -7.85 -6.37
CA ASN A 172 23.34 -8.15 -7.60
C ASN A 172 21.83 -8.15 -7.35
N PHE A 173 21.37 -8.75 -6.25
CA PHE A 173 19.97 -8.74 -5.89
C PHE A 173 19.44 -7.33 -5.61
N ARG A 174 20.18 -6.52 -4.85
CA ARG A 174 19.86 -5.10 -4.61
C ARG A 174 19.82 -4.28 -5.88
N ASN A 175 20.80 -4.47 -6.76
CA ASN A 175 20.84 -3.77 -8.06
C ASN A 175 19.64 -4.15 -8.95
N LEU A 176 19.26 -5.40 -8.99
CA LEU A 176 18.07 -5.85 -9.73
C LEU A 176 16.78 -5.23 -9.18
N ILE A 177 16.64 -5.18 -7.86
CA ILE A 177 15.52 -4.48 -7.22
C ILE A 177 15.54 -3.00 -7.59
N TRP A 178 16.71 -2.35 -7.49
CA TRP A 178 16.87 -0.95 -7.81
C TRP A 178 16.47 -0.65 -9.26
N GLU A 179 16.99 -1.40 -10.21
CA GLU A 179 16.69 -1.19 -11.62
C GLU A 179 15.23 -1.42 -11.99
N ARG A 180 14.61 -2.44 -11.43
CA ARG A 180 13.23 -2.81 -11.77
C ARG A 180 12.17 -2.00 -11.06
N ILE A 181 12.40 -1.64 -9.78
CA ILE A 181 11.40 -0.94 -8.96
C ILE A 181 11.64 0.56 -9.01
N ILE A 182 12.88 0.97 -8.74
CA ILE A 182 13.20 2.39 -8.54
C ILE A 182 13.43 3.06 -9.88
N CYS A 183 14.26 2.48 -10.74
CA CYS A 183 14.51 3.03 -12.07
C CYS A 183 13.42 2.73 -13.09
N LEU A 184 12.41 1.92 -12.72
CA LEU A 184 11.20 1.67 -13.52
C LEU A 184 11.52 1.39 -15.01
N LYS A 185 12.50 0.52 -15.30
CA LYS A 185 13.03 0.24 -16.64
C LYS A 185 11.94 0.12 -17.71
N ASP A 186 10.89 -0.66 -17.43
CA ASP A 186 9.80 -0.87 -18.38
C ASP A 186 8.93 0.38 -18.58
N LYS A 187 8.72 1.17 -17.50
CA LYS A 187 8.00 2.44 -17.61
C LYS A 187 8.82 3.51 -18.32
N CYS A 188 10.12 3.60 -18.06
CA CYS A 188 11.02 4.51 -18.77
C CYS A 188 10.95 4.28 -20.28
N LYS A 189 11.00 3.02 -20.70
CA LYS A 189 10.86 2.64 -22.11
C LYS A 189 9.49 3.06 -22.68
N LYS A 190 8.41 2.84 -21.93
CA LYS A 190 7.04 3.19 -22.34
C LYS A 190 6.85 4.71 -22.50
N TYR A 191 7.46 5.51 -21.65
CA TYR A 191 7.29 6.97 -21.64
C TYR A 191 8.44 7.72 -22.31
N GLY A 192 9.39 7.03 -22.93
CA GLY A 192 10.53 7.66 -23.61
C GLY A 192 11.48 8.43 -22.70
N VAL A 193 11.51 8.09 -21.39
CA VAL A 193 12.38 8.73 -20.41
C VAL A 193 13.67 7.92 -20.28
N LEU A 194 14.80 8.58 -20.18
CA LEU A 194 16.08 7.89 -19.96
C LEU A 194 16.14 7.34 -18.52
N GLN A 195 16.47 6.07 -18.39
CA GLN A 195 16.62 5.42 -17.07
C GLN A 195 17.68 6.10 -16.20
N SER A 196 18.75 6.61 -16.82
CA SER A 196 19.81 7.39 -16.15
C SER A 196 19.27 8.65 -15.46
N ASP A 197 18.29 9.32 -16.07
CA ASP A 197 17.74 10.56 -15.53
C ASP A 197 16.80 10.27 -14.36
N VAL A 198 16.03 9.19 -14.46
CA VAL A 198 15.21 8.70 -13.32
C VAL A 198 16.12 8.33 -12.16
N ARG A 199 17.21 7.59 -12.41
CA ARG A 199 18.19 7.20 -11.40
C ARG A 199 18.79 8.41 -10.69
N LYS A 200 19.32 9.38 -11.42
CA LYS A 200 19.90 10.62 -10.88
C LYS A 200 18.88 11.42 -10.07
N THR A 201 17.62 11.47 -10.53
CA THR A 201 16.56 12.18 -9.82
C THR A 201 16.23 11.51 -8.50
N VAL A 202 16.10 10.18 -8.48
CA VAL A 202 15.83 9.42 -7.27
C VAL A 202 17.00 9.53 -6.28
N GLU A 203 18.24 9.37 -6.74
CA GLU A 203 19.46 9.54 -5.92
C GLU A 203 19.48 10.92 -5.27
N ARG A 204 19.18 11.99 -6.02
CA ARG A 204 19.08 13.36 -5.50
C ARG A 204 18.01 13.48 -4.42
N ILE A 205 16.80 12.98 -4.67
CA ILE A 205 15.69 13.04 -3.70
C ILE A 205 16.05 12.29 -2.42
N VAL A 206 16.65 11.09 -2.54
CA VAL A 206 17.09 10.30 -1.38
C VAL A 206 18.16 11.05 -0.59
N PHE A 207 19.16 11.64 -1.27
CA PHE A 207 20.20 12.42 -0.63
C PHE A 207 19.65 13.66 0.08
N GLU A 208 18.78 14.43 -0.57
CA GLU A 208 18.13 15.61 0.01
C GLU A 208 17.28 15.24 1.24
N ARG A 209 16.58 14.10 1.21
CA ARG A 209 15.84 13.62 2.37
C ARG A 209 16.76 13.14 3.49
N ALA A 210 17.78 12.36 3.17
CA ALA A 210 18.73 11.88 4.16
C ALA A 210 19.46 13.04 4.87
N SER A 211 19.86 14.08 4.14
CA SER A 211 20.52 15.27 4.72
C SER A 211 19.65 16.07 5.69
N ARG A 212 18.32 15.98 5.58
CA ARG A 212 17.38 16.61 6.52
C ARG A 212 17.22 15.87 7.84
N PHE A 213 17.63 14.61 7.90
CA PHE A 213 17.54 13.76 9.11
C PHE A 213 18.87 13.62 9.84
N VAL A 214 19.95 14.21 9.32
CA VAL A 214 21.25 14.30 10.00
C VAL A 214 21.29 15.65 10.72
N VAL A 215 20.72 15.71 11.93
CA VAL A 215 20.90 16.78 12.89
C VAL A 215 21.37 16.15 14.20
#